data_15d7c9b3b3f47809f1485d7ef9402f6d
#
_entry.id   15d7c9b3b3f47809f1485d7ef9402f6d
#
_cell.length_a   1.000
_cell.length_b   1.000
_cell.length_c   1.000
_cell.angle_alpha   90.00
_cell.angle_beta   90.00
_cell.angle_gamma   90.00
#
_symmetry.space_group_name_H-M   'P 1'
#
loop_
_entity.id
_entity.type
_entity.pdbx_description
1 polymer ?
#
loop_
_entity_poly.entity_id
_entity_poly.type
_entity_poly.pdbx_seq_one_letter_code
_entity_poly.pdbx_strand_id
1 'polypeptide(L)'
;QNEVSRINRDLVKLSKKAVGEHILVAGDMTTTGKPADPEDSAGYQLLFDAYREQAQALIDGGADLLGVETMMGVNECIAAIEAIRSLGDIAVLCTLSVQSDGKCYFDGTVFEAAEVLQALGVDAIGVNCSTGPDQLESVVRALHEMTDLPIVAKPNAGMPKILETGEAVYSMQADTFAAHMGQLVEAGASLIGGCCGTTPEYIGALRGLKR
;
A
#
# COMPACT_ATOMS: atom_id res chain seq x y z
N GLN A 1 14.57 -5.29 18.26
CA GLN A 1 14.08 -6.63 17.88
C GLN A 1 13.04 -7.17 18.88
N ASN A 2 13.32 -7.24 20.17
CA ASN A 2 12.43 -7.87 21.18
C ASN A 2 11.06 -7.20 21.38
N GLU A 3 10.82 -6.04 20.77
CA GLU A 3 9.58 -5.27 20.92
C GLU A 3 8.66 -5.35 19.69
N VAL A 4 9.15 -5.86 18.54
CA VAL A 4 8.39 -5.88 17.27
C VAL A 4 7.05 -6.58 17.46
N SER A 5 7.05 -7.79 17.95
CA SER A 5 5.84 -8.59 18.14
C SER A 5 4.87 -7.96 19.13
N ARG A 6 5.36 -7.37 20.23
CA ARG A 6 4.50 -6.71 21.22
C ARG A 6 3.85 -5.45 20.65
N ILE A 7 4.68 -4.57 20.05
CA ILE A 7 4.20 -3.28 19.53
C ILE A 7 3.16 -3.49 18.43
N ASN A 8 3.42 -4.36 17.46
CA ASN A 8 2.49 -4.61 16.36
C ASN A 8 1.15 -5.18 16.87
N ARG A 9 1.18 -6.15 17.78
CA ARG A 9 -0.06 -6.66 18.41
C ARG A 9 -0.84 -5.58 19.15
N ASP A 10 -0.15 -4.75 19.94
CA ASP A 10 -0.79 -3.72 20.74
C ASP A 10 -1.42 -2.62 19.87
N LEU A 11 -0.76 -2.23 18.76
CA LEU A 11 -1.28 -1.29 17.77
C LEU A 11 -2.55 -1.79 17.09
N VAL A 12 -2.57 -3.05 16.66
CA VAL A 12 -3.79 -3.66 16.05
C VAL A 12 -4.93 -3.67 17.06
N LYS A 13 -4.69 -4.13 18.30
CA LYS A 13 -5.71 -4.12 19.37
C LYS A 13 -6.25 -2.73 19.66
N LEU A 14 -5.36 -1.73 19.67
CA LEU A 14 -5.76 -0.33 19.87
C LEU A 14 -6.65 0.17 18.73
N SER A 15 -6.27 -0.14 17.49
CA SER A 15 -7.04 0.21 16.28
C SER A 15 -8.41 -0.47 16.29
N LYS A 16 -8.48 -1.77 16.56
CA LYS A 16 -9.76 -2.52 16.70
C LYS A 16 -10.66 -1.91 17.75
N LYS A 17 -10.10 -1.55 18.90
CA LYS A 17 -10.86 -0.88 19.99
C LYS A 17 -11.39 0.49 19.55
N ALA A 18 -10.64 1.24 18.76
CA ALA A 18 -11.02 2.57 18.30
C ALA A 18 -12.14 2.56 17.26
N VAL A 19 -12.12 1.59 16.32
CA VAL A 19 -13.08 1.55 15.19
C VAL A 19 -14.30 0.67 15.45
N GLY A 20 -14.25 -0.22 16.45
CA GLY A 20 -15.34 -1.16 16.76
C GLY A 20 -15.41 -2.33 15.77
N GLU A 21 -16.58 -3.01 15.73
CA GLU A 21 -16.74 -4.28 15.00
C GLU A 21 -17.12 -4.12 13.51
N HIS A 22 -17.43 -2.91 13.07
CA HIS A 22 -17.97 -2.68 11.72
C HIS A 22 -16.93 -2.21 10.71
N ILE A 23 -15.69 -1.94 11.15
CA ILE A 23 -14.61 -1.44 10.31
C ILE A 23 -13.46 -2.43 10.39
N LEU A 24 -12.99 -2.87 9.21
CA LEU A 24 -11.83 -3.76 9.12
C LEU A 24 -10.55 -3.00 9.49
N VAL A 25 -9.66 -3.66 10.18
CA VAL A 25 -8.33 -3.15 10.52
C VAL A 25 -7.28 -3.90 9.73
N ALA A 26 -6.60 -3.17 8.85
CA ALA A 26 -5.42 -3.69 8.16
C ALA A 26 -4.19 -3.60 9.07
N GLY A 27 -3.46 -4.69 9.19
CA GLY A 27 -2.10 -4.68 9.74
C GLY A 27 -1.14 -4.15 8.69
N ASP A 28 -0.48 -3.03 8.97
CA ASP A 28 0.33 -2.32 8.00
C ASP A 28 1.79 -2.74 8.04
N MET A 29 2.36 -3.02 6.87
CA MET A 29 3.75 -3.40 6.62
C MET A 29 4.28 -2.56 5.45
N THR A 30 5.53 -2.14 5.50
CA THR A 30 6.10 -1.26 4.47
C THR A 30 7.51 -1.69 4.08
N THR A 31 8.07 -1.04 3.06
CA THR A 31 9.44 -1.28 2.59
C THR A 31 10.48 -1.09 3.68
N THR A 32 11.54 -1.87 3.62
CA THR A 32 12.75 -1.69 4.45
C THR A 32 13.58 -0.46 4.01
N GLY A 33 13.26 0.13 2.88
CA GLY A 33 13.98 1.24 2.28
C GLY A 33 15.29 0.84 1.60
N LYS A 34 15.47 -0.45 1.31
CA LYS A 34 16.65 -0.99 0.63
C LYS A 34 16.21 -1.83 -0.58
N PRO A 35 16.94 -1.74 -1.71
CA PRO A 35 16.72 -2.65 -2.82
C PRO A 35 16.93 -4.10 -2.39
N ALA A 36 16.04 -4.98 -2.81
CA ALA A 36 16.21 -6.42 -2.64
C ALA A 36 16.94 -6.99 -3.87
N ASP A 37 18.03 -7.72 -3.62
CA ASP A 37 18.78 -8.40 -4.66
C ASP A 37 18.28 -9.86 -4.76
N PRO A 38 17.70 -10.29 -5.89
CA PRO A 38 17.19 -11.64 -6.04
C PRO A 38 18.31 -12.71 -6.07
N GLU A 39 19.58 -12.33 -6.33
CA GLU A 39 20.71 -13.23 -6.29
C GLU A 39 21.34 -13.38 -4.89
N ASP A 40 21.01 -12.47 -3.96
CA ASP A 40 21.43 -12.55 -2.55
C ASP A 40 20.45 -13.38 -1.71
N SER A 41 20.64 -14.68 -1.70
CA SER A 41 19.79 -15.59 -0.92
C SER A 41 19.83 -15.31 0.60
N ALA A 42 20.94 -14.79 1.12
CA ALA A 42 21.03 -14.44 2.54
C ALA A 42 20.27 -13.16 2.86
N GLY A 43 20.36 -12.16 2.00
CA GLY A 43 19.56 -10.93 2.08
C GLY A 43 18.07 -11.20 1.95
N TYR A 44 17.69 -12.05 1.00
CA TYR A 44 16.31 -12.50 0.84
C TYR A 44 15.77 -13.17 2.13
N GLN A 45 16.51 -14.10 2.72
CA GLN A 45 16.09 -14.76 3.95
C GLN A 45 15.89 -13.79 5.11
N LEU A 46 16.76 -12.78 5.23
CA LEU A 46 16.60 -11.72 6.24
C LEU A 46 15.33 -10.90 6.04
N LEU A 47 14.98 -10.55 4.79
CA LEU A 47 13.75 -9.87 4.46
C LEU A 47 12.51 -10.74 4.79
N PHE A 48 12.53 -11.98 4.32
CA PHE A 48 11.47 -12.96 4.58
C PHE A 48 11.22 -13.13 6.09
N ASP A 49 12.27 -13.33 6.89
CA ASP A 49 12.15 -13.52 8.33
C ASP A 49 11.61 -12.26 9.02
N ALA A 50 12.05 -11.08 8.60
CA ALA A 50 11.58 -9.80 9.16
C ALA A 50 10.08 -9.57 8.86
N TYR A 51 9.65 -9.77 7.61
CA TYR A 51 8.25 -9.65 7.22
C TYR A 51 7.38 -10.72 7.89
N ARG A 52 7.88 -11.94 8.01
CA ARG A 52 7.17 -13.02 8.68
C ARG A 52 6.97 -12.75 10.17
N GLU A 53 7.99 -12.22 10.88
CA GLU A 53 7.88 -11.82 12.30
C GLU A 53 6.81 -10.73 12.48
N GLN A 54 6.82 -9.70 11.64
CA GLN A 54 5.85 -8.61 11.71
C GLN A 54 4.45 -9.09 11.36
N ALA A 55 4.28 -9.82 10.25
CA ALA A 55 3.00 -10.37 9.83
C ALA A 55 2.35 -11.24 10.91
N GLN A 56 3.11 -12.16 11.50
CA GLN A 56 2.63 -12.99 12.60
C GLN A 56 2.12 -12.15 13.78
N ALA A 57 2.86 -11.10 14.13
CA ALA A 57 2.46 -10.23 15.24
C ALA A 57 1.18 -9.43 14.95
N LEU A 58 0.98 -8.98 13.70
CA LEU A 58 -0.22 -8.29 13.26
C LEU A 58 -1.43 -9.24 13.27
N ILE A 59 -1.26 -10.46 12.78
CA ILE A 59 -2.28 -11.53 12.80
C ILE A 59 -2.66 -11.87 14.25
N ASP A 60 -1.68 -12.08 15.12
CA ASP A 60 -1.90 -12.34 16.56
C ASP A 60 -2.60 -11.18 17.26
N GLY A 61 -2.45 -9.96 16.76
CA GLY A 61 -3.15 -8.76 17.22
C GLY A 61 -4.62 -8.73 16.83
N GLY A 62 -5.03 -9.53 15.87
CA GLY A 62 -6.39 -9.61 15.35
C GLY A 62 -6.63 -8.71 14.13
N ALA A 63 -5.61 -8.43 13.32
CA ALA A 63 -5.79 -7.77 12.04
C ALA A 63 -6.75 -8.58 11.15
N ASP A 64 -7.67 -7.90 10.46
CA ASP A 64 -8.63 -8.53 9.55
C ASP A 64 -8.00 -8.85 8.19
N LEU A 65 -7.01 -8.07 7.80
CA LEU A 65 -6.20 -8.22 6.58
C LEU A 65 -4.82 -7.62 6.81
N LEU A 66 -3.88 -7.88 5.88
CA LEU A 66 -2.58 -7.22 5.87
C LEU A 66 -2.48 -6.26 4.68
N GLY A 67 -1.89 -5.08 4.94
CA GLY A 67 -1.51 -4.11 3.93
C GLY A 67 0.00 -4.10 3.79
N VAL A 68 0.52 -4.53 2.64
CA VAL A 68 1.92 -4.37 2.25
C VAL A 68 1.99 -3.12 1.38
N GLU A 69 2.35 -1.97 1.96
CA GLU A 69 2.20 -0.70 1.26
C GLU A 69 3.47 0.15 1.19
N THR A 70 3.47 1.07 0.23
CA THR A 70 4.61 1.96 -0.06
C THR A 70 5.86 1.17 -0.47
N MET A 71 5.64 0.03 -1.11
CA MET A 71 6.74 -0.81 -1.59
C MET A 71 7.46 -0.13 -2.75
N MET A 72 8.78 -0.21 -2.78
CA MET A 72 9.61 0.53 -3.75
C MET A 72 10.19 -0.34 -4.85
N GLY A 73 9.98 -1.65 -4.80
CA GLY A 73 10.46 -2.61 -5.79
C GLY A 73 9.70 -3.93 -5.74
N VAL A 74 9.74 -4.65 -6.83
CA VAL A 74 9.00 -5.93 -7.01
C VAL A 74 9.61 -7.04 -6.18
N ASN A 75 10.94 -7.11 -6.11
CA ASN A 75 11.64 -8.19 -5.40
C ASN A 75 11.35 -8.18 -3.90
N GLU A 76 11.27 -6.99 -3.29
CA GLU A 76 10.91 -6.86 -1.87
C GLU A 76 9.45 -7.24 -1.63
N CYS A 77 8.54 -6.91 -2.56
CA CYS A 77 7.14 -7.34 -2.50
C CYS A 77 7.03 -8.88 -2.47
N ILE A 78 7.78 -9.56 -3.34
CA ILE A 78 7.79 -11.03 -3.39
C ILE A 78 8.15 -11.61 -2.03
N ALA A 79 9.26 -11.15 -1.43
CA ALA A 79 9.69 -11.62 -0.11
C ALA A 79 8.62 -11.39 0.97
N ALA A 80 7.96 -10.22 0.96
CA ALA A 80 6.92 -9.89 1.92
C ALA A 80 5.67 -10.79 1.75
N ILE A 81 5.21 -10.98 0.52
CA ILE A 81 4.02 -11.79 0.23
C ILE A 81 4.28 -13.27 0.52
N GLU A 82 5.43 -13.82 0.13
CA GLU A 82 5.80 -15.21 0.46
C GLU A 82 5.90 -15.43 1.97
N ALA A 83 6.45 -14.46 2.71
CA ALA A 83 6.50 -14.51 4.16
C ALA A 83 5.10 -14.57 4.78
N ILE A 84 4.16 -13.75 4.30
CA ILE A 84 2.76 -13.76 4.75
C ILE A 84 2.10 -15.09 4.40
N ARG A 85 2.22 -15.56 3.16
CA ARG A 85 1.61 -16.82 2.71
C ARG A 85 2.15 -18.05 3.43
N SER A 86 3.37 -17.98 3.97
CA SER A 86 3.90 -19.03 4.86
C SER A 86 3.16 -19.13 6.19
N LEU A 87 2.34 -18.14 6.56
CA LEU A 87 1.57 -18.09 7.81
C LEU A 87 0.09 -18.49 7.61
N GLY A 88 -0.43 -18.49 6.38
CA GLY A 88 -1.81 -18.87 6.05
C GLY A 88 -2.48 -17.94 5.03
N ASP A 89 -3.80 -18.02 4.94
CA ASP A 89 -4.62 -17.40 3.90
C ASP A 89 -5.28 -16.07 4.32
N ILE A 90 -4.61 -15.30 5.16
CA ILE A 90 -5.12 -13.97 5.50
C ILE A 90 -5.19 -13.09 4.24
N ALA A 91 -6.25 -12.29 4.12
CA ALA A 91 -6.38 -11.35 3.01
C ALA A 91 -5.22 -10.34 2.99
N VAL A 92 -4.63 -10.11 1.81
CA VAL A 92 -3.49 -9.21 1.62
C VAL A 92 -3.74 -8.27 0.46
N LEU A 93 -3.58 -6.99 0.71
CA LEU A 93 -3.45 -5.99 -0.35
C LEU A 93 -2.00 -5.51 -0.44
N CYS A 94 -1.50 -5.31 -1.67
CA CYS A 94 -0.15 -4.82 -1.92
C CYS A 94 -0.19 -3.55 -2.76
N THR A 95 0.49 -2.49 -2.31
CA THR A 95 0.59 -1.23 -3.06
C THR A 95 2.04 -0.76 -3.15
N LEU A 96 2.38 -0.27 -4.33
CA LEU A 96 3.72 0.21 -4.65
C LEU A 96 3.73 1.73 -4.81
N SER A 97 4.84 2.32 -4.40
CA SER A 97 5.18 3.69 -4.77
C SER A 97 5.82 3.71 -6.14
N VAL A 98 5.23 4.48 -7.07
CA VAL A 98 5.64 4.49 -8.47
C VAL A 98 5.76 5.89 -9.04
N GLN A 99 6.50 6.01 -10.12
CA GLN A 99 6.52 7.18 -10.99
C GLN A 99 5.24 7.21 -11.86
N SER A 100 4.99 8.30 -12.55
CA SER A 100 3.80 8.47 -13.40
C SER A 100 3.72 7.50 -14.59
N ASP A 101 4.81 6.81 -14.92
CA ASP A 101 4.88 5.74 -15.93
C ASP A 101 4.73 4.32 -15.33
N GLY A 102 4.50 4.20 -14.03
CA GLY A 102 4.36 2.94 -13.33
C GLY A 102 5.66 2.27 -12.87
N LYS A 103 6.83 2.91 -13.11
CA LYS A 103 8.12 2.39 -12.63
C LYS A 103 8.25 2.53 -11.12
N CYS A 104 8.73 1.50 -10.47
CA CYS A 104 9.13 1.52 -9.07
C CYS A 104 10.47 2.25 -8.88
N TYR A 105 10.79 2.59 -7.64
CA TYR A 105 12.01 3.36 -7.35
C TYR A 105 13.27 2.49 -7.27
N PHE A 106 13.14 1.20 -6.94
CA PHE A 106 14.29 0.29 -6.82
C PHE A 106 14.38 -0.67 -7.99
N ASP A 107 13.33 -1.45 -8.23
CA ASP A 107 13.32 -2.44 -9.30
C ASP A 107 11.90 -2.65 -9.83
N GLY A 108 11.81 -2.94 -11.12
CA GLY A 108 10.59 -3.31 -11.81
C GLY A 108 9.55 -2.20 -11.98
N THR A 109 8.35 -2.63 -12.31
CA THR A 109 7.17 -1.80 -12.50
C THR A 109 5.99 -2.34 -11.72
N VAL A 110 4.97 -1.52 -11.45
CA VAL A 110 3.73 -2.00 -10.83
C VAL A 110 2.99 -3.03 -11.71
N PHE A 111 3.23 -3.02 -13.01
CA PHE A 111 2.65 -3.96 -13.96
C PHE A 111 3.28 -5.36 -13.80
N GLU A 112 4.62 -5.43 -13.74
CA GLU A 112 5.33 -6.67 -13.41
C GLU A 112 4.95 -7.17 -12.01
N ALA A 113 4.82 -6.27 -11.04
CA ALA A 113 4.34 -6.62 -9.70
C ALA A 113 2.94 -7.24 -9.77
N ALA A 114 2.02 -6.70 -10.58
CA ALA A 114 0.66 -7.23 -10.69
C ALA A 114 0.64 -8.68 -11.18
N GLU A 115 1.44 -9.02 -12.19
CA GLU A 115 1.53 -10.39 -12.70
C GLU A 115 2.07 -11.37 -11.63
N VAL A 116 3.19 -11.01 -11.00
CA VAL A 116 3.86 -11.89 -10.05
C VAL A 116 3.07 -12.04 -8.76
N LEU A 117 2.57 -10.92 -8.21
CA LEU A 117 1.88 -10.93 -6.92
C LEU A 117 0.48 -11.54 -7.01
N GLN A 118 -0.20 -11.41 -8.15
CA GLN A 118 -1.43 -12.16 -8.42
C GLN A 118 -1.18 -13.68 -8.38
N ALA A 119 -0.08 -14.15 -8.95
CA ALA A 119 0.31 -15.57 -8.89
C ALA A 119 0.65 -16.02 -7.47
N LEU A 120 1.16 -15.13 -6.62
CA LEU A 120 1.41 -15.38 -5.19
C LEU A 120 0.17 -15.22 -4.32
N GLY A 121 -0.98 -14.89 -4.92
CA GLY A 121 -2.28 -14.89 -4.27
C GLY A 121 -2.58 -13.64 -3.44
N VAL A 122 -2.13 -12.45 -3.85
CA VAL A 122 -2.64 -11.20 -3.25
C VAL A 122 -4.11 -11.01 -3.61
N ASP A 123 -4.88 -10.36 -2.72
CA ASP A 123 -6.32 -10.13 -2.90
C ASP A 123 -6.63 -8.77 -3.54
N ALA A 124 -5.69 -7.84 -3.51
CA ALA A 124 -5.78 -6.55 -4.19
C ALA A 124 -4.38 -5.99 -4.46
N ILE A 125 -4.26 -5.23 -5.54
CA ILE A 125 -2.99 -4.59 -5.93
C ILE A 125 -3.21 -3.13 -6.33
N GLY A 126 -2.17 -2.31 -6.25
CA GLY A 126 -2.28 -0.94 -6.73
C GLY A 126 -1.13 -0.04 -6.35
N VAL A 127 -1.45 1.23 -6.18
CA VAL A 127 -0.46 2.29 -5.96
C VAL A 127 -0.83 3.14 -4.75
N ASN A 128 0.19 3.58 -4.02
CA ASN A 128 0.02 4.55 -2.96
C ASN A 128 1.21 5.49 -2.86
N CYS A 129 1.07 6.57 -2.11
CA CYS A 129 2.11 7.58 -1.92
C CYS A 129 2.60 8.17 -3.27
N SER A 130 3.88 8.41 -3.44
CA SER A 130 4.57 8.90 -4.66
C SER A 130 4.11 10.28 -5.12
N THR A 131 2.93 10.36 -5.72
CA THR A 131 2.39 11.54 -6.40
C THR A 131 0.95 11.80 -6.01
N GLY A 132 0.35 12.86 -6.56
CA GLY A 132 -1.08 13.15 -6.44
C GLY A 132 -1.93 12.29 -7.38
N PRO A 133 -3.26 12.28 -7.15
CA PRO A 133 -4.18 11.49 -7.97
C PRO A 133 -4.26 11.96 -9.43
N ASP A 134 -3.90 13.22 -9.68
CA ASP A 134 -3.84 13.86 -11.00
C ASP A 134 -2.84 13.23 -11.99
N GLN A 135 -1.93 12.38 -11.50
CA GLN A 135 -0.87 11.75 -12.29
C GLN A 135 -0.98 10.22 -12.39
N LEU A 136 -2.00 9.60 -11.79
CA LEU A 136 -2.08 8.14 -11.67
C LEU A 136 -3.15 7.49 -12.56
N GLU A 137 -3.96 8.27 -13.28
CA GLU A 137 -5.09 7.72 -14.06
C GLU A 137 -4.64 6.66 -15.07
N SER A 138 -3.58 6.93 -15.83
CA SER A 138 -3.07 5.99 -16.83
C SER A 138 -2.55 4.69 -16.19
N VAL A 139 -1.90 4.78 -15.03
CA VAL A 139 -1.38 3.62 -14.30
C VAL A 139 -2.53 2.78 -13.77
N VAL A 140 -3.52 3.41 -13.14
CA VAL A 140 -4.72 2.71 -12.60
C VAL A 140 -5.50 2.02 -13.72
N ARG A 141 -5.70 2.71 -14.85
CA ARG A 141 -6.38 2.15 -16.02
C ARG A 141 -5.65 0.94 -16.58
N ALA A 142 -4.34 1.04 -16.78
CA ALA A 142 -3.54 -0.07 -17.28
C ALA A 142 -3.54 -1.28 -16.33
N LEU A 143 -3.45 -1.05 -15.02
CA LEU A 143 -3.60 -2.12 -14.03
C LEU A 143 -4.97 -2.78 -14.12
N HIS A 144 -6.04 -2.00 -14.22
CA HIS A 144 -7.41 -2.54 -14.32
C HIS A 144 -7.62 -3.38 -15.58
N GLU A 145 -6.94 -3.05 -16.68
CA GLU A 145 -7.00 -3.80 -17.94
C GLU A 145 -6.17 -5.11 -17.90
N MET A 146 -5.19 -5.20 -16.99
CA MET A 146 -4.25 -6.33 -16.90
C MET A 146 -4.69 -7.42 -15.93
N THR A 147 -5.51 -7.10 -14.92
CA THR A 147 -5.85 -8.04 -13.85
C THR A 147 -7.31 -7.92 -13.42
N ASP A 148 -7.88 -9.03 -12.99
CA ASP A 148 -9.23 -9.07 -12.36
C ASP A 148 -9.20 -8.69 -10.88
N LEU A 149 -8.02 -8.47 -10.29
CA LEU A 149 -7.89 -8.06 -8.90
C LEU A 149 -8.46 -6.66 -8.67
N PRO A 150 -9.06 -6.39 -7.49
CA PRO A 150 -9.41 -5.04 -7.07
C PRO A 150 -8.19 -4.11 -7.11
N ILE A 151 -8.33 -2.94 -7.74
CA ILE A 151 -7.25 -1.96 -7.82
C ILE A 151 -7.33 -0.97 -6.67
N VAL A 152 -6.22 -0.83 -5.96
CA VAL A 152 -6.04 0.09 -4.83
C VAL A 152 -5.41 1.40 -5.31
N ALA A 153 -6.00 2.55 -4.96
CA ALA A 153 -5.42 3.86 -5.20
C ALA A 153 -5.47 4.72 -3.93
N LYS A 154 -4.29 4.96 -3.32
CA LYS A 154 -4.13 5.80 -2.12
C LYS A 154 -3.02 6.86 -2.35
N PRO A 155 -3.24 7.85 -3.23
CA PRO A 155 -2.24 8.87 -3.56
C PRO A 155 -2.04 9.89 -2.43
N ASN A 156 -1.01 10.71 -2.58
CA ASN A 156 -0.78 11.89 -1.74
C ASN A 156 -1.79 13.01 -2.06
N ALA A 157 -1.90 14.01 -1.19
CA ALA A 157 -2.66 15.23 -1.42
C ALA A 157 -1.95 16.18 -2.44
N GLY A 158 -1.59 15.63 -3.60
CA GLY A 158 -0.76 16.25 -4.62
C GLY A 158 0.74 15.99 -4.41
N MET A 159 1.57 16.64 -5.23
CA MET A 159 3.03 16.55 -5.10
C MET A 159 3.51 17.31 -3.87
N PRO A 160 4.40 16.72 -3.05
CA PRO A 160 4.97 17.44 -1.92
C PRO A 160 5.90 18.57 -2.39
N LYS A 161 5.80 19.71 -1.72
CA LYS A 161 6.80 20.77 -1.80
C LYS A 161 7.62 20.75 -0.52
N ILE A 162 8.93 20.55 -0.65
CA ILE A 162 9.84 20.60 0.48
C ILE A 162 10.22 22.04 0.76
N LEU A 163 9.94 22.49 1.98
CA LEU A 163 10.33 23.81 2.46
C LEU A 163 11.83 23.84 2.82
N GLU A 164 12.39 25.04 3.00
CA GLU A 164 13.77 25.21 3.49
C GLU A 164 14.00 24.58 4.86
N THR A 165 12.95 24.42 5.65
CA THR A 165 12.96 23.72 6.95
C THR A 165 13.08 22.20 6.83
N GLY A 166 12.96 21.64 5.61
CA GLY A 166 12.86 20.20 5.36
C GLY A 166 11.45 19.61 5.51
N GLU A 167 10.46 20.43 5.87
CA GLU A 167 9.07 20.02 5.99
C GLU A 167 8.41 19.84 4.62
N ALA A 168 7.68 18.74 4.43
CA ALA A 168 6.87 18.50 3.24
C ALA A 168 5.47 19.11 3.42
N VAL A 169 5.08 20.00 2.52
CA VAL A 169 3.74 20.58 2.46
C VAL A 169 3.01 20.15 1.20
N TYR A 170 1.72 19.99 1.30
CA TYR A 170 0.85 19.54 0.22
C TYR A 170 -0.18 20.64 -0.07
N SER A 171 -0.37 20.98 -1.35
CA SER A 171 -1.18 22.14 -1.77
C SER A 171 -2.54 21.75 -2.36
N MET A 172 -2.76 20.49 -2.71
CA MET A 172 -4.05 20.06 -3.26
C MET A 172 -5.11 20.12 -2.15
N GLN A 173 -6.25 20.74 -2.43
CA GLN A 173 -7.35 20.82 -1.47
C GLN A 173 -8.25 19.58 -1.55
N ALA A 174 -9.03 19.30 -0.50
CA ALA A 174 -9.85 18.09 -0.39
C ALA A 174 -10.84 17.91 -1.55
N ASP A 175 -11.51 18.98 -2.00
CA ASP A 175 -12.44 18.93 -3.12
C ASP A 175 -11.74 18.60 -4.46
N THR A 176 -10.57 19.19 -4.69
CA THR A 176 -9.75 18.92 -5.88
C THR A 176 -9.24 17.48 -5.85
N PHE A 177 -8.78 17.04 -4.68
CA PHE A 177 -8.37 15.65 -4.46
C PHE A 177 -9.51 14.69 -4.79
N ALA A 178 -10.71 14.92 -4.25
CA ALA A 178 -11.88 14.09 -4.50
C ALA A 178 -12.29 14.06 -5.98
N ALA A 179 -12.19 15.19 -6.69
CA ALA A 179 -12.46 15.24 -8.12
C ALA A 179 -11.52 14.33 -8.94
N HIS A 180 -10.20 14.38 -8.66
CA HIS A 180 -9.23 13.49 -9.30
C HIS A 180 -9.39 12.04 -8.86
N MET A 181 -9.73 11.80 -7.60
CA MET A 181 -10.05 10.44 -7.14
C MET A 181 -11.26 9.85 -7.87
N GLY A 182 -12.24 10.68 -8.25
CA GLY A 182 -13.35 10.28 -9.13
C GLY A 182 -12.85 9.76 -10.48
N GLN A 183 -11.86 10.42 -11.09
CA GLN A 183 -11.23 9.96 -12.34
C GLN A 183 -10.51 8.61 -12.15
N LEU A 184 -9.85 8.39 -11.00
CA LEU A 184 -9.24 7.08 -10.69
C LEU A 184 -10.30 5.98 -10.51
N VAL A 185 -11.46 6.29 -9.93
CA VAL A 185 -12.58 5.34 -9.84
C VAL A 185 -13.12 4.99 -11.23
N GLU A 186 -13.28 5.97 -12.12
CA GLU A 186 -13.66 5.76 -13.53
C GLU A 186 -12.60 4.97 -14.31
N ALA A 187 -11.31 5.12 -13.94
CA ALA A 187 -10.21 4.34 -14.50
C ALA A 187 -10.14 2.90 -13.99
N GLY A 188 -10.90 2.54 -12.94
CA GLY A 188 -11.00 1.17 -12.44
C GLY A 188 -10.59 0.97 -10.97
N ALA A 189 -10.18 2.03 -10.25
CA ALA A 189 -9.89 1.90 -8.83
C ALA A 189 -11.13 1.44 -8.04
N SER A 190 -10.98 0.39 -7.23
CA SER A 190 -12.04 -0.22 -6.43
C SER A 190 -11.88 0.08 -4.94
N LEU A 191 -10.64 0.18 -4.47
CA LEU A 191 -10.29 0.54 -3.10
C LEU A 191 -9.56 1.88 -3.14
N ILE A 192 -10.17 2.90 -2.54
CA ILE A 192 -9.66 4.27 -2.60
C ILE A 192 -9.38 4.81 -1.21
N GLY A 193 -8.40 5.68 -1.11
CA GLY A 193 -8.01 6.34 0.13
C GLY A 193 -7.02 7.45 -0.12
N GLY A 194 -6.21 7.75 0.87
CA GLY A 194 -5.15 8.74 0.77
C GLY A 194 -3.90 8.31 1.52
N CYS A 195 -2.79 8.96 1.20
CA CYS A 195 -1.50 8.78 1.84
C CYS A 195 -1.00 10.13 2.38
N CYS A 196 0.24 10.51 2.13
CA CYS A 196 0.84 11.71 2.69
C CYS A 196 0.05 12.99 2.35
N GLY A 197 -0.11 13.86 3.34
CA GLY A 197 -0.84 15.13 3.22
C GLY A 197 -2.36 15.02 3.30
N THR A 198 -2.95 13.82 3.26
CA THR A 198 -4.39 13.65 3.43
C THR A 198 -4.79 13.65 4.91
N THR A 199 -5.96 14.22 5.20
CA THR A 199 -6.57 14.30 6.53
C THR A 199 -7.96 13.66 6.51
N PRO A 200 -8.65 13.52 7.65
CA PRO A 200 -10.02 13.05 7.67
C PRO A 200 -10.98 13.82 6.76
N GLU A 201 -10.72 15.09 6.48
CA GLU A 201 -11.48 15.92 5.55
C GLU A 201 -11.41 15.36 4.11
N TYR A 202 -10.20 15.00 3.64
CA TYR A 202 -10.00 14.40 2.33
C TYR A 202 -10.74 13.06 2.20
N ILE A 203 -10.62 12.22 3.22
CA ILE A 203 -11.33 10.93 3.23
C ILE A 203 -12.84 11.12 3.29
N GLY A 204 -13.30 12.14 4.03
CA GLY A 204 -14.71 12.54 4.08
C GLY A 204 -15.26 12.94 2.70
N ALA A 205 -14.47 13.65 1.90
CA ALA A 205 -14.84 14.10 0.56
C ALA A 205 -15.02 12.93 -0.45
N LEU A 206 -14.38 11.76 -0.19
CA LEU A 206 -14.52 10.57 -1.04
C LEU A 206 -15.87 9.84 -0.90
N ARG A 207 -16.66 10.10 0.15
CA ARG A 207 -17.90 9.35 0.46
C ARG A 207 -18.98 9.39 -0.66
N GLY A 208 -18.92 10.36 -1.53
CA GLY A 208 -19.88 10.53 -2.64
C GLY A 208 -19.47 9.82 -3.93
N LEU A 209 -18.24 9.34 -4.01
CA LEU A 209 -17.71 8.71 -5.22
C LEU A 209 -18.32 7.32 -5.40
N LYS A 210 -18.87 7.08 -6.59
CA LYS A 210 -19.47 5.80 -6.98
C LYS A 210 -18.88 5.37 -8.31
N ARG A 211 -18.69 4.08 -8.45
CA ARG A 211 -18.39 3.42 -9.73
C ARG A 211 -19.65 3.34 -10.57
#